data_af25471ae367c62ef45882210fe0b0cf
#
_entry.id   af25471ae367c62ef45882210fe0b0cf
#
_cell.length_a   1.000
_cell.length_b   1.000
_cell.length_c   1.000
_cell.angle_alpha   90.00
_cell.angle_beta   90.00
_cell.angle_gamma   90.00
#
_symmetry.space_group_name_H-M   'P 1'
#
loop_
_entity.id
_entity.type
_entity.pdbx_description
1 polymer ?
#
loop_
_entity_poly.entity_id
_entity_poly.type
_entity_poly.pdbx_seq_one_letter_code
_entity_poly.pdbx_strand_id
1 'polypeptide(L)'
;MLQRAALLALAWSIGGCALFAVGEAECKPASWRDRGYTDGFGGAFAQDLRLVPGCRERYGLTVDTQAYFEGYREGYAEYDRLRTMRDD
;
A
#
# COMPACT_ATOMS: atom_id res chain seq x y z
N MET A 1 -8.87 28.83 -25.66
CA MET A 1 -8.92 27.36 -25.83
C MET A 1 -7.63 26.69 -25.40
N LEU A 2 -6.47 27.19 -25.79
CA LEU A 2 -5.19 26.60 -25.38
C LEU A 2 -4.94 26.67 -23.89
N GLN A 3 -5.44 27.71 -23.22
CA GLN A 3 -5.29 27.86 -21.77
C GLN A 3 -6.03 26.79 -20.97
N ARG A 4 -7.16 26.32 -21.46
CA ARG A 4 -7.92 25.29 -20.78
C ARG A 4 -7.20 23.93 -20.78
N ALA A 5 -6.53 23.62 -21.87
CA ALA A 5 -5.75 22.40 -21.96
C ALA A 5 -4.57 22.41 -20.99
N ALA A 6 -3.91 23.55 -20.84
CA ALA A 6 -2.79 23.70 -19.90
C ALA A 6 -3.25 23.54 -18.45
N LEU A 7 -4.40 24.09 -18.10
CA LEU A 7 -4.96 23.97 -16.76
C LEU A 7 -5.31 22.52 -16.42
N LEU A 8 -5.85 21.77 -17.37
CA LEU A 8 -6.15 20.37 -17.18
C LEU A 8 -4.89 19.54 -16.95
N ALA A 9 -3.82 19.83 -17.68
CA ALA A 9 -2.55 19.14 -17.51
C ALA A 9 -1.96 19.37 -16.12
N LEU A 10 -2.05 20.58 -15.58
CA LEU A 10 -1.59 20.90 -14.24
C LEU A 10 -2.39 20.15 -13.17
N ALA A 11 -3.69 20.04 -13.35
CA ALA A 11 -4.55 19.31 -12.42
C ALA A 11 -4.15 17.83 -12.35
N TRP A 12 -3.82 17.23 -13.45
CA TRP A 12 -3.35 15.85 -13.50
C TRP A 12 -2.03 15.67 -12.75
N SER A 13 -1.11 16.59 -12.89
CA SER A 13 0.17 16.52 -12.20
C SER A 13 0.00 16.56 -10.69
N ILE A 14 -0.88 17.40 -10.18
CA ILE A 14 -1.17 17.52 -8.75
C ILE A 14 -1.81 16.24 -8.25
N GLY A 15 -2.76 15.67 -8.99
CA GLY A 15 -3.42 14.41 -8.63
C GLY A 15 -2.43 13.26 -8.56
N GLY A 16 -1.47 13.18 -9.48
CA GLY A 16 -0.45 12.14 -9.48
C GLY A 16 0.43 12.17 -8.22
N CYS A 17 0.81 13.35 -7.75
CA CYS A 17 1.61 13.49 -6.53
C CYS A 17 0.85 13.02 -5.29
N ALA A 18 -0.45 13.27 -5.23
CA ALA A 18 -1.28 12.87 -4.09
C ALA A 18 -1.40 11.34 -3.95
N LEU A 19 -1.31 10.60 -5.04
CA LEU A 19 -1.43 9.15 -5.02
C LEU A 19 -0.30 8.44 -4.27
N PHE A 20 0.86 9.09 -4.15
CA PHE A 20 2.00 8.50 -3.46
C PHE A 20 2.06 8.84 -1.98
N ALA A 21 1.17 9.68 -1.50
CA ALA A 21 1.14 10.04 -0.09
C ALA A 21 0.39 8.96 0.71
N VAL A 22 0.94 8.58 1.86
CA VAL A 22 0.28 7.65 2.78
C VAL A 22 -0.88 8.37 3.44
N GLY A 23 -2.10 7.87 3.28
CA GLY A 23 -3.29 8.43 3.89
C GLY A 23 -3.49 7.95 5.33
N GLU A 24 -4.20 8.75 6.13
CA GLU A 24 -4.47 8.38 7.51
C GLU A 24 -5.23 7.06 7.62
N ALA A 25 -6.15 6.80 6.72
CA ALA A 25 -6.92 5.56 6.71
C ALA A 25 -6.03 4.32 6.53
N GLU A 26 -4.95 4.46 5.78
CA GLU A 26 -3.99 3.37 5.60
C GLU A 26 -3.24 3.04 6.88
N CYS A 27 -3.14 4.00 7.79
CA CYS A 27 -2.45 3.84 9.07
C CYS A 27 -3.34 3.27 10.16
N LYS A 28 -4.63 3.08 9.88
CA LYS A 28 -5.63 2.60 10.85
C LYS A 28 -6.40 1.40 10.33
N PRO A 29 -5.74 0.34 9.83
CA PRO A 29 -6.47 -0.85 9.43
C PRO A 29 -7.05 -1.54 10.66
N ALA A 30 -8.14 -2.30 10.47
CA ALA A 30 -8.74 -3.07 11.55
C ALA A 30 -7.74 -4.07 12.13
N SER A 31 -6.83 -4.59 11.30
CA SER A 31 -5.81 -5.52 11.71
C SER A 31 -4.59 -5.37 10.82
N TRP A 32 -3.41 -5.16 11.40
CA TRP A 32 -2.15 -5.09 10.64
C TRP A 32 -1.82 -6.44 9.99
N ARG A 33 -2.19 -7.53 10.64
CA ARG A 33 -2.00 -8.87 10.07
C ARG A 33 -2.84 -9.04 8.81
N ASP A 34 -4.10 -8.63 8.86
CA ASP A 34 -4.99 -8.72 7.68
C ASP A 34 -4.50 -7.84 6.56
N ARG A 35 -4.00 -6.66 6.88
CA ARG A 35 -3.41 -5.77 5.89
C ARG A 35 -2.21 -6.42 5.22
N GLY A 36 -1.33 -7.03 6.02
CA GLY A 36 -0.18 -7.75 5.50
C GLY A 36 -0.59 -8.92 4.62
N TYR A 37 -1.58 -9.69 5.05
CA TYR A 37 -2.09 -10.82 4.27
C TYR A 37 -2.61 -10.37 2.91
N THR A 38 -3.38 -9.29 2.90
CA THR A 38 -3.93 -8.74 1.65
C THR A 38 -2.81 -8.34 0.70
N ASP A 39 -1.78 -7.66 1.19
CA ASP A 39 -0.65 -7.24 0.37
C ASP A 39 0.12 -8.45 -0.17
N GLY A 40 0.41 -9.42 0.68
CA GLY A 40 1.13 -10.63 0.29
C GLY A 40 0.34 -11.48 -0.69
N PHE A 41 -0.95 -11.66 -0.44
CA PHE A 41 -1.83 -12.45 -1.31
C PHE A 41 -1.97 -11.80 -2.68
N GLY A 42 -1.95 -10.46 -2.74
CA GLY A 42 -1.99 -9.75 -4.01
C GLY A 42 -0.68 -9.77 -4.78
N GLY A 43 0.39 -10.34 -4.21
CA GLY A 43 1.71 -10.35 -4.84
C GLY A 43 2.40 -9.00 -4.81
N ALA A 44 1.91 -8.06 -4.00
CA ALA A 44 2.50 -6.74 -3.87
C ALA A 44 3.76 -6.78 -3.02
N PHE A 45 4.62 -5.77 -3.19
CA PHE A 45 5.76 -5.61 -2.30
C PHE A 45 5.30 -5.20 -0.91
N ALA A 46 6.06 -5.62 0.11
CA ALA A 46 5.77 -5.23 1.47
C ALA A 46 5.83 -3.71 1.64
N GLN A 47 4.91 -3.15 2.39
CA GLN A 47 4.71 -1.71 2.50
C GLN A 47 5.36 -1.08 3.73
N ASP A 48 6.05 -1.86 4.60
CA ASP A 48 6.47 -1.31 5.88
C ASP A 48 7.49 -0.18 5.75
N LEU A 49 8.36 -0.19 4.73
CA LEU A 49 9.31 0.90 4.52
C LEU A 49 8.62 2.25 4.26
N ARG A 50 7.40 2.22 3.73
CA ARG A 50 6.61 3.42 3.47
C ARG A 50 5.63 3.72 4.59
N LEU A 51 4.97 2.67 5.12
CA LEU A 51 3.92 2.83 6.13
C LEU A 51 4.47 3.27 7.49
N VAL A 52 5.57 2.65 7.94
CA VAL A 52 6.13 2.98 9.26
C VAL A 52 6.50 4.46 9.37
N PRO A 53 7.37 5.02 8.50
CA PRO A 53 7.69 6.45 8.62
C PRO A 53 6.52 7.34 8.25
N GLY A 54 5.73 6.99 7.24
CA GLY A 54 4.59 7.80 6.82
C GLY A 54 3.54 7.94 7.90
N CYS A 55 3.18 6.83 8.54
CA CYS A 55 2.17 6.85 9.60
C CYS A 55 2.69 7.55 10.86
N ARG A 56 3.96 7.30 11.19
CA ARG A 56 4.57 7.87 12.39
C ARG A 56 4.78 9.37 12.26
N GLU A 57 5.37 9.80 11.15
CA GLU A 57 5.74 11.20 10.97
C GLU A 57 4.55 12.09 10.68
N ARG A 58 3.59 11.60 9.91
CA ARG A 58 2.44 12.43 9.51
C ARG A 58 1.33 12.45 10.52
N TYR A 59 1.07 11.31 11.16
CA TYR A 59 -0.13 11.15 12.00
C TYR A 59 0.17 10.71 13.42
N GLY A 60 1.43 10.45 13.75
CA GLY A 60 1.80 9.98 15.08
C GLY A 60 1.26 8.60 15.41
N LEU A 61 0.97 7.79 14.38
CA LEU A 61 0.40 6.47 14.54
C LEU A 61 1.47 5.39 14.44
N THR A 62 1.34 4.35 15.25
CA THR A 62 2.29 3.24 15.27
C THR A 62 1.82 2.11 14.36
N VAL A 63 2.73 1.59 13.55
CA VAL A 63 2.49 0.42 12.71
C VAL A 63 2.99 -0.81 13.44
N ASP A 64 2.13 -1.84 13.57
CA ASP A 64 2.54 -3.13 14.10
C ASP A 64 3.22 -3.92 12.98
N THR A 65 4.52 -3.69 12.83
CA THR A 65 5.30 -4.29 11.73
C THR A 65 5.39 -5.80 11.84
N GLN A 66 5.46 -6.33 13.07
CA GLN A 66 5.52 -7.78 13.26
C GLN A 66 4.25 -8.45 12.79
N ALA A 67 3.09 -7.94 13.20
CA ALA A 67 1.81 -8.48 12.77
C ALA A 67 1.64 -8.36 11.25
N TYR A 68 2.05 -7.21 10.69
CA TYR A 68 2.00 -6.99 9.25
C TYR A 68 2.80 -8.05 8.50
N PHE A 69 4.04 -8.28 8.90
CA PHE A 69 4.90 -9.25 8.21
C PHE A 69 4.44 -10.69 8.39
N GLU A 70 3.87 -11.03 9.54
CA GLU A 70 3.30 -12.36 9.72
C GLU A 70 2.18 -12.60 8.72
N GLY A 71 1.27 -11.63 8.58
CA GLY A 71 0.20 -11.71 7.60
C GLY A 71 0.75 -11.73 6.18
N TYR A 72 1.72 -10.88 5.89
CA TYR A 72 2.33 -10.79 4.56
C TYR A 72 2.93 -12.14 4.14
N ARG A 73 3.67 -12.80 5.02
CA ARG A 73 4.27 -14.09 4.70
C ARG A 73 3.22 -15.15 4.42
N GLU A 74 2.15 -15.17 5.20
CA GLU A 74 1.06 -16.12 4.99
C GLU A 74 0.35 -15.86 3.66
N GLY A 75 0.04 -14.59 3.37
CA GLY A 75 -0.61 -14.22 2.13
C GLY A 75 0.26 -14.49 0.92
N TYR A 76 1.54 -14.17 1.01
CA TYR A 76 2.47 -14.41 -0.09
C TYR A 76 2.66 -15.91 -0.35
N ALA A 77 2.72 -16.73 0.71
CA ALA A 77 2.81 -18.18 0.55
C ALA A 77 1.61 -18.73 -0.21
N GLU A 78 0.41 -18.23 0.10
CA GLU A 78 -0.79 -18.62 -0.62
C GLU A 78 -0.77 -18.16 -2.06
N TYR A 79 -0.34 -16.92 -2.30
CA TYR A 79 -0.17 -16.39 -3.66
C TYR A 79 0.80 -17.26 -4.47
N ASP A 80 1.94 -17.59 -3.89
CA ASP A 80 2.97 -18.37 -4.56
C ASP A 80 2.47 -19.78 -4.87
N ARG A 81 1.74 -20.39 -3.94
CA ARG A 81 1.15 -21.71 -4.12
C ARG A 81 0.16 -21.71 -5.30
N LEU A 82 -0.71 -20.71 -5.36
CA LEU A 82 -1.71 -20.62 -6.43
C LEU A 82 -1.05 -20.34 -7.77
N ARG A 83 -0.02 -19.50 -7.77
CA ARG A 83 0.73 -19.20 -8.99
C ARG A 83 1.42 -20.44 -9.54
N THR A 84 2.03 -21.23 -8.67
CA THR A 84 2.71 -22.47 -9.06
C THR A 84 1.73 -23.47 -9.64
N MET A 85 0.54 -23.58 -9.06
CA MET A 85 -0.49 -24.47 -9.57
C MET A 85 -0.98 -24.06 -10.97
N ARG A 86 -1.03 -22.76 -11.24
CA ARG A 86 -1.46 -22.28 -12.56
C ARG A 86 -0.41 -22.51 -13.65
N ASP A 87 0.86 -22.46 -13.26
CA ASP A 87 1.96 -22.64 -14.22
C ASP A 87 2.17 -24.09 -14.59
N ASP A 88 1.62 -25.02 -13.83
CA ASP A 88 1.64 -26.45 -14.13
C ASP A 88 0.45 -26.83 -15.04
#